data_7ba0f465c315022c1e9459eb7fbf366f
#
_entry.id   7ba0f465c315022c1e9459eb7fbf366f
#
_cell.length_a   1.000
_cell.length_b   1.000
_cell.length_c   1.000
_cell.angle_alpha   90.00
_cell.angle_beta   90.00
_cell.angle_gamma   90.00
#
_symmetry.space_group_name_H-M   'P 1'
#
loop_
_entity.id
_entity.type
_entity.pdbx_description
1 polymer ?
#
loop_
_entity_poly.entity_id
_entity_poly.type
_entity_poly.pdbx_seq_one_letter_code
_entity_poly.pdbx_strand_id
1 'polypeptide(L)'
;MRLIIEPDYEQLSKWAANYVAAKIKKANPTAEKPFVLGLPTGSSPLGMYKNMIELNKQGVISFQNIITFNMYEYVGLPKDHPESYHSFMWNNFFSHVDIKPENVNILNGNASDLEAECAAYEAKMKAVGGVDLFLGGIGPDGHIAFNEPGSSLASRTRVKSLTTDTIIANSRFFDNDVNKVPKTSVTVGVGTVLDAKEVLIMVNGHNKARALQQAVEGSINQMWTITALQMHPKGIIVADEAACAEIKVGTYNYFKDIEKDNLCPCSLLK
;
A
#
# COMPACT_ATOMS: atom_id res chain seq x y z
N MET A 1 1.15 13.66 -10.64
CA MET A 1 1.74 12.84 -9.56
C MET A 1 2.60 13.77 -8.69
N ARG A 2 2.59 13.58 -7.38
CA ARG A 2 3.47 14.27 -6.42
C ARG A 2 4.57 13.33 -5.96
N LEU A 3 5.76 13.86 -5.68
CA LEU A 3 6.85 13.12 -5.04
C LEU A 3 7.33 13.90 -3.81
N ILE A 4 7.10 13.34 -2.63
CA ILE A 4 7.57 13.84 -1.35
C ILE A 4 8.87 13.11 -1.03
N ILE A 5 9.94 13.85 -0.78
CA ILE A 5 11.26 13.26 -0.48
C ILE A 5 11.62 13.61 0.95
N GLU A 6 11.62 12.60 1.81
CA GLU A 6 11.94 12.70 3.22
C GLU A 6 13.39 12.24 3.48
N PRO A 7 14.07 12.75 4.50
CA PRO A 7 15.47 12.43 4.73
C PRO A 7 15.70 10.93 5.03
N ASP A 8 14.75 10.28 5.68
CA ASP A 8 14.89 8.91 6.12
C ASP A 8 13.53 8.19 6.26
N TYR A 9 13.58 6.91 6.58
CA TYR A 9 12.40 6.06 6.76
C TYR A 9 11.51 6.52 7.91
N GLU A 10 12.07 7.10 8.97
CA GLU A 10 11.29 7.57 10.13
C GLU A 10 10.42 8.76 9.72
N GLN A 11 11.00 9.75 9.04
CA GLN A 11 10.25 10.94 8.57
C GLN A 11 9.25 10.57 7.48
N LEU A 12 9.62 9.68 6.54
CA LEU A 12 8.69 9.13 5.54
C LEU A 12 7.48 8.48 6.22
N SER A 13 7.72 7.62 7.21
CA SER A 13 6.66 6.92 7.94
C SER A 13 5.74 7.87 8.68
N LYS A 14 6.30 8.89 9.32
CA LYS A 14 5.57 9.93 10.02
C LYS A 14 4.76 10.80 9.06
N TRP A 15 5.35 11.17 7.92
CA TRP A 15 4.66 11.93 6.89
C TRP A 15 3.44 11.15 6.36
N ALA A 16 3.62 9.88 6.02
CA ALA A 16 2.54 9.02 5.51
C ALA A 16 1.42 8.87 6.54
N ALA A 17 1.75 8.60 7.82
CA ALA A 17 0.75 8.49 8.89
C ALA A 17 -0.03 9.80 9.10
N ASN A 18 0.65 10.94 9.13
CA ASN A 18 0.02 12.23 9.28
C ASN A 18 -0.85 12.62 8.08
N TYR A 19 -0.43 12.21 6.87
CA TYR A 19 -1.26 12.38 5.67
C TYR A 19 -2.58 11.60 5.77
N VAL A 20 -2.52 10.32 6.16
CA VAL A 20 -3.72 9.51 6.41
C VAL A 20 -4.60 10.16 7.49
N ALA A 21 -4.01 10.58 8.60
CA ALA A 21 -4.74 11.22 9.69
C ALA A 21 -5.42 12.52 9.25
N ALA A 22 -4.75 13.35 8.46
CA ALA A 22 -5.32 14.57 7.90
C ALA A 22 -6.52 14.28 6.97
N LYS A 23 -6.44 13.20 6.16
CA LYS A 23 -7.55 12.78 5.31
C LYS A 23 -8.75 12.28 6.11
N ILE A 24 -8.53 11.46 7.13
CA ILE A 24 -9.57 10.99 8.04
C ILE A 24 -10.24 12.17 8.74
N LYS A 25 -9.46 13.08 9.33
CA LYS A 25 -9.98 14.29 9.99
C LYS A 25 -10.82 15.15 9.05
N LYS A 26 -10.32 15.40 7.84
CA LYS A 26 -11.04 16.18 6.81
C LYS A 26 -12.33 15.52 6.38
N ALA A 27 -12.34 14.19 6.25
CA ALA A 27 -13.53 13.43 5.86
C ALA A 27 -14.59 13.38 6.97
N ASN A 28 -14.15 13.46 8.23
CA ASN A 28 -15.00 13.37 9.44
C ASN A 28 -16.00 12.20 9.34
N PRO A 29 -15.50 10.93 9.26
CA PRO A 29 -16.32 9.78 8.92
C PRO A 29 -17.35 9.46 9.98
N THR A 30 -18.54 9.02 9.53
CA THR A 30 -19.64 8.52 10.38
C THR A 30 -19.97 7.07 9.99
N ALA A 31 -20.86 6.44 10.75
CA ALA A 31 -21.31 5.07 10.42
C ALA A 31 -22.01 5.01 9.05
N GLU A 32 -22.75 6.07 8.67
CA GLU A 32 -23.47 6.17 7.39
C GLU A 32 -22.54 6.59 6.24
N LYS A 33 -21.43 7.26 6.57
CA LYS A 33 -20.42 7.73 5.61
C LYS A 33 -19.02 7.39 6.10
N PRO A 34 -18.63 6.12 6.05
CA PRO A 34 -17.30 5.70 6.48
C PRO A 34 -16.22 6.25 5.53
N PHE A 35 -14.98 6.30 6.02
CA PHE A 35 -13.80 6.55 5.18
C PHE A 35 -13.15 5.21 4.83
N VAL A 36 -12.83 4.99 3.57
CA VAL A 36 -12.38 3.70 3.07
C VAL A 36 -10.89 3.73 2.75
N LEU A 37 -10.11 2.88 3.43
CA LEU A 37 -8.66 2.75 3.27
C LEU A 37 -8.28 1.44 2.57
N GLY A 38 -7.47 1.53 1.52
CA GLY A 38 -6.68 0.41 1.01
C GLY A 38 -5.37 0.30 1.77
N LEU A 39 -4.99 -0.89 2.23
CA LEU A 39 -3.84 -1.11 3.11
C LEU A 39 -2.85 -2.13 2.55
N PRO A 40 -1.53 -1.82 2.52
CA PRO A 40 -0.48 -2.75 2.16
C PRO A 40 0.01 -3.55 3.38
N THR A 41 0.80 -4.59 3.10
CA THR A 41 1.63 -5.29 4.08
C THR A 41 3.12 -5.18 3.72
N GLY A 42 3.97 -5.88 4.44
CA GLY A 42 5.41 -5.85 4.24
C GLY A 42 6.13 -4.85 5.16
N SER A 43 7.42 -4.65 4.93
CA SER A 43 8.26 -3.85 5.83
C SER A 43 8.06 -2.33 5.69
N SER A 44 7.75 -1.84 4.50
CA SER A 44 7.62 -0.40 4.25
C SER A 44 6.53 0.29 5.07
N PRO A 45 5.31 -0.27 5.26
CA PRO A 45 4.25 0.39 6.00
C PRO A 45 4.36 0.29 7.53
N LEU A 46 5.26 -0.54 8.09
CA LEU A 46 5.32 -0.77 9.54
C LEU A 46 5.51 0.51 10.35
N GLY A 47 6.40 1.39 9.92
CA GLY A 47 6.63 2.68 10.58
C GLY A 47 5.39 3.59 10.51
N MET A 48 4.69 3.60 9.39
CA MET A 48 3.42 4.32 9.25
C MET A 48 2.35 3.75 10.18
N TYR A 49 2.18 2.41 10.26
CA TYR A 49 1.23 1.80 11.18
C TYR A 49 1.54 2.15 12.63
N LYS A 50 2.81 2.09 13.05
CA LYS A 50 3.23 2.50 14.39
C LYS A 50 2.82 3.94 14.69
N ASN A 51 3.05 4.88 13.79
CA ASN A 51 2.66 6.27 13.96
C ASN A 51 1.12 6.43 13.99
N MET A 52 0.37 5.72 13.15
CA MET A 52 -1.10 5.75 13.17
C MET A 52 -1.68 5.19 14.47
N ILE A 53 -1.08 4.14 15.04
CA ILE A 53 -1.45 3.60 16.36
C ILE A 53 -1.27 4.67 17.44
N GLU A 54 -0.15 5.39 17.44
CA GLU A 54 0.09 6.46 18.40
C GLU A 54 -0.91 7.61 18.24
N LEU A 55 -1.23 8.02 17.01
CA LEU A 55 -2.24 9.05 16.74
C LEU A 55 -3.64 8.61 17.22
N ASN A 56 -3.98 7.32 17.09
CA ASN A 56 -5.23 6.77 17.61
C ASN A 56 -5.24 6.77 19.15
N LYS A 57 -4.18 6.29 19.81
CA LYS A 57 -4.06 6.32 21.28
C LYS A 57 -4.14 7.73 21.86
N GLN A 58 -3.61 8.71 21.15
CA GLN A 58 -3.67 10.14 21.54
C GLN A 58 -5.03 10.78 21.24
N GLY A 59 -5.98 10.05 20.65
CA GLY A 59 -7.30 10.57 20.29
C GLY A 59 -7.28 11.55 19.12
N VAL A 60 -6.19 11.62 18.34
CA VAL A 60 -6.09 12.51 17.17
C VAL A 60 -6.96 12.00 16.01
N ILE A 61 -7.05 10.69 15.85
CA ILE A 61 -7.93 9.99 14.90
C ILE A 61 -8.58 8.78 15.54
N SER A 62 -9.74 8.36 15.01
CA SER A 62 -10.43 7.12 15.36
C SER A 62 -10.63 6.26 14.10
N PHE A 63 -10.54 4.95 14.26
CA PHE A 63 -10.79 3.98 13.20
C PHE A 63 -12.18 3.34 13.29
N GLN A 64 -13.05 3.75 14.22
CA GLN A 64 -14.39 3.17 14.43
C GLN A 64 -15.28 3.25 13.18
N ASN A 65 -15.13 4.32 12.37
CA ASN A 65 -15.86 4.55 11.13
C ASN A 65 -14.97 4.44 9.90
N ILE A 66 -13.91 3.64 9.99
CA ILE A 66 -13.03 3.31 8.87
C ILE A 66 -13.38 1.89 8.38
N ILE A 67 -13.45 1.72 7.07
CA ILE A 67 -13.51 0.41 6.41
C ILE A 67 -12.17 0.20 5.72
N THR A 68 -11.59 -1.00 5.86
CA THR A 68 -10.29 -1.29 5.25
C THR A 68 -10.38 -2.41 4.22
N PHE A 69 -9.54 -2.33 3.18
CA PHE A 69 -9.33 -3.36 2.18
C PHE A 69 -7.83 -3.62 2.02
N ASN A 70 -7.39 -4.84 2.34
CA ASN A 70 -5.99 -5.22 2.13
C ASN A 70 -5.72 -5.60 0.67
N MET A 71 -4.47 -5.42 0.23
CA MET A 71 -4.12 -5.57 -1.18
C MET A 71 -4.06 -7.03 -1.65
N TYR A 72 -3.72 -7.97 -0.77
CA TYR A 72 -3.48 -9.37 -1.18
C TYR A 72 -3.45 -10.33 0.02
N GLU A 73 -3.52 -11.63 -0.30
CA GLU A 73 -3.28 -12.73 0.63
C GLU A 73 -2.68 -13.91 -0.13
N TYR A 74 -1.90 -14.74 0.55
CA TYR A 74 -1.39 -15.99 0.00
C TYR A 74 -2.50 -17.02 -0.20
N VAL A 75 -2.43 -17.77 -1.29
CA VAL A 75 -3.33 -18.92 -1.52
C VAL A 75 -2.78 -20.16 -0.79
N GLY A 76 -3.65 -20.84 -0.08
CA GLY A 76 -3.34 -22.11 0.58
C GLY A 76 -2.61 -21.98 1.92
N LEU A 77 -2.28 -20.74 2.35
CA LEU A 77 -1.70 -20.52 3.67
C LEU A 77 -2.83 -20.37 4.71
N PRO A 78 -2.82 -21.09 5.84
CA PRO A 78 -3.82 -20.92 6.89
C PRO A 78 -3.91 -19.47 7.36
N LYS A 79 -5.12 -19.00 7.64
CA LYS A 79 -5.39 -17.62 8.09
C LYS A 79 -4.61 -17.25 9.36
N ASP A 80 -4.43 -18.20 10.26
CA ASP A 80 -3.72 -18.07 11.54
C ASP A 80 -2.22 -18.36 11.45
N HIS A 81 -1.72 -18.71 10.25
CA HIS A 81 -0.28 -18.87 10.04
C HIS A 81 0.43 -17.55 10.35
N PRO A 82 1.58 -17.55 11.07
CA PRO A 82 2.29 -16.32 11.43
C PRO A 82 2.60 -15.41 10.25
N GLU A 83 2.90 -15.99 9.08
CA GLU A 83 3.28 -15.28 7.87
C GLU A 83 2.10 -15.02 6.91
N SER A 84 0.84 -15.32 7.30
CA SER A 84 -0.32 -14.85 6.54
C SER A 84 -0.42 -13.33 6.65
N TYR A 85 -0.91 -12.68 5.60
CA TYR A 85 -1.12 -11.22 5.67
C TYR A 85 -2.26 -10.85 6.62
N HIS A 86 -3.19 -11.78 6.85
CA HIS A 86 -4.17 -11.65 7.92
C HIS A 86 -3.47 -11.51 9.29
N SER A 87 -2.59 -12.46 9.67
CA SER A 87 -1.84 -12.39 10.93
C SER A 87 -0.95 -11.16 10.99
N PHE A 88 -0.27 -10.81 9.88
CA PHE A 88 0.53 -9.60 9.80
C PHE A 88 -0.27 -8.35 10.19
N MET A 89 -1.46 -8.17 9.61
CA MET A 89 -2.26 -6.97 9.84
C MET A 89 -2.82 -6.91 11.26
N TRP A 90 -3.27 -8.04 11.80
CA TRP A 90 -3.76 -8.08 13.18
C TRP A 90 -2.63 -7.84 14.18
N ASN A 91 -1.47 -8.45 13.98
CA ASN A 91 -0.32 -8.32 14.89
C ASN A 91 0.30 -6.91 14.86
N ASN A 92 0.31 -6.24 13.71
CA ASN A 92 1.02 -4.97 13.54
C ASN A 92 0.11 -3.73 13.52
N PHE A 93 -1.21 -3.90 13.37
CA PHE A 93 -2.09 -2.74 13.24
C PHE A 93 -3.47 -2.93 13.87
N PHE A 94 -4.31 -3.85 13.40
CA PHE A 94 -5.73 -3.85 13.76
C PHE A 94 -6.01 -4.10 15.24
N SER A 95 -5.22 -4.95 15.93
CA SER A 95 -5.38 -5.17 17.38
C SER A 95 -4.94 -4.01 18.25
N HIS A 96 -4.33 -2.98 17.67
CA HIS A 96 -3.78 -1.83 18.40
C HIS A 96 -4.59 -0.54 18.23
N VAL A 97 -5.66 -0.58 17.42
CA VAL A 97 -6.53 0.58 17.13
C VAL A 97 -7.99 0.23 17.37
N ASP A 98 -8.85 1.25 17.43
CA ASP A 98 -10.28 1.12 17.73
C ASP A 98 -11.16 0.72 16.51
N ILE A 99 -10.58 0.04 15.51
CA ILE A 99 -11.33 -0.42 14.34
C ILE A 99 -12.30 -1.56 14.72
N LYS A 100 -13.49 -1.54 14.11
CA LYS A 100 -14.45 -2.63 14.26
C LYS A 100 -14.03 -3.81 13.39
N PRO A 101 -13.95 -5.06 13.93
CA PRO A 101 -13.52 -6.23 13.13
C PRO A 101 -14.34 -6.45 11.85
N GLU A 102 -15.64 -6.16 11.87
CA GLU A 102 -16.52 -6.27 10.70
C GLU A 102 -16.19 -5.29 9.56
N ASN A 103 -15.43 -4.23 9.86
CA ASN A 103 -14.96 -3.25 8.88
C ASN A 103 -13.63 -3.63 8.23
N VAL A 104 -12.99 -4.69 8.71
CA VAL A 104 -11.72 -5.18 8.15
C VAL A 104 -12.00 -6.18 7.03
N ASN A 105 -11.51 -5.89 5.84
CA ASN A 105 -11.62 -6.76 4.68
C ASN A 105 -10.24 -7.22 4.22
N ILE A 106 -10.02 -8.51 4.25
CA ILE A 106 -8.81 -9.19 3.75
C ILE A 106 -9.27 -10.31 2.84
N LEU A 107 -8.65 -10.45 1.67
CA LEU A 107 -8.92 -11.52 0.73
C LEU A 107 -8.72 -12.89 1.39
N ASN A 108 -9.62 -13.83 1.09
CA ASN A 108 -9.54 -15.19 1.61
C ASN A 108 -8.82 -16.10 0.61
N GLY A 109 -7.51 -16.32 0.79
CA GLY A 109 -6.71 -17.22 -0.02
C GLY A 109 -7.05 -18.71 0.12
N ASN A 110 -7.98 -19.06 1.03
CA ASN A 110 -8.47 -20.42 1.25
C ASN A 110 -9.95 -20.58 0.85
N ALA A 111 -10.51 -19.66 0.08
CA ALA A 111 -11.86 -19.80 -0.45
C ALA A 111 -11.94 -21.01 -1.40
N SER A 112 -13.07 -21.72 -1.37
CA SER A 112 -13.31 -22.87 -2.26
C SER A 112 -13.38 -22.48 -3.74
N ASP A 113 -13.77 -21.23 -4.00
CA ASP A 113 -13.78 -20.60 -5.33
C ASP A 113 -13.08 -19.24 -5.21
N LEU A 114 -11.82 -19.19 -5.65
CA LEU A 114 -11.00 -17.99 -5.58
C LEU A 114 -11.43 -16.91 -6.58
N GLU A 115 -12.03 -17.28 -7.71
CA GLU A 115 -12.54 -16.32 -8.67
C GLU A 115 -13.78 -15.62 -8.12
N ALA A 116 -14.70 -16.37 -7.51
CA ALA A 116 -15.85 -15.82 -6.81
C ALA A 116 -15.43 -14.91 -5.64
N GLU A 117 -14.42 -15.30 -4.87
CA GLU A 117 -13.86 -14.47 -3.79
C GLU A 117 -13.33 -13.13 -4.33
N CYS A 118 -12.53 -13.16 -5.41
CA CYS A 118 -12.00 -11.96 -6.04
C CYS A 118 -13.13 -11.04 -6.57
N ALA A 119 -14.14 -11.62 -7.22
CA ALA A 119 -15.30 -10.87 -7.71
C ALA A 119 -16.12 -10.24 -6.56
N ALA A 120 -16.34 -10.99 -5.48
CA ALA A 120 -17.04 -10.51 -4.30
C ALA A 120 -16.27 -9.37 -3.61
N TYR A 121 -14.92 -9.45 -3.57
CA TYR A 121 -14.07 -8.42 -3.01
C TYR A 121 -14.18 -7.10 -3.77
N GLU A 122 -14.15 -7.14 -5.10
CA GLU A 122 -14.39 -5.98 -5.98
C GLU A 122 -15.81 -5.40 -5.77
N ALA A 123 -16.81 -6.27 -5.72
CA ALA A 123 -18.19 -5.86 -5.48
C ALA A 123 -18.36 -5.16 -4.13
N LYS A 124 -17.68 -5.65 -3.09
CA LYS A 124 -17.68 -5.06 -1.74
C LYS A 124 -17.04 -3.67 -1.73
N MET A 125 -15.88 -3.49 -2.39
CA MET A 125 -15.27 -2.16 -2.55
C MET A 125 -16.20 -1.20 -3.26
N LYS A 126 -16.87 -1.64 -4.33
CA LYS A 126 -17.85 -0.82 -5.07
C LYS A 126 -19.07 -0.46 -4.22
N ALA A 127 -19.58 -1.40 -3.43
CA ALA A 127 -20.79 -1.20 -2.60
C ALA A 127 -20.59 -0.14 -1.51
N VAL A 128 -19.36 0.02 -0.99
CA VAL A 128 -19.03 1.08 -0.02
C VAL A 128 -18.65 2.43 -0.66
N GLY A 129 -18.80 2.56 -1.99
CA GLY A 129 -18.51 3.80 -2.73
C GLY A 129 -17.05 3.94 -3.20
N GLY A 130 -16.31 2.84 -3.26
CA GLY A 130 -14.90 2.80 -3.64
C GLY A 130 -13.95 3.16 -2.50
N VAL A 131 -12.65 3.09 -2.78
CA VAL A 131 -11.59 3.39 -1.80
C VAL A 131 -11.27 4.88 -1.83
N ASP A 132 -11.28 5.54 -0.68
CA ASP A 132 -10.95 6.98 -0.57
C ASP A 132 -9.44 7.22 -0.70
N LEU A 133 -8.64 6.37 -0.07
CA LEU A 133 -7.18 6.44 -0.13
C LEU A 133 -6.61 5.02 -0.16
N PHE A 134 -5.93 4.66 -1.24
CA PHE A 134 -5.21 3.41 -1.33
C PHE A 134 -3.73 3.63 -1.00
N LEU A 135 -3.27 2.97 0.06
CA LEU A 135 -1.87 2.98 0.48
C LEU A 135 -1.16 1.77 -0.13
N GLY A 136 0.10 1.94 -0.55
CA GLY A 136 0.88 0.88 -1.14
C GLY A 136 2.38 1.04 -0.91
N GLY A 137 3.12 0.00 -1.25
CA GLY A 137 4.55 0.01 -1.47
C GLY A 137 4.86 -0.50 -2.87
N ILE A 138 6.14 -0.62 -3.21
CA ILE A 138 6.57 -1.21 -4.48
C ILE A 138 7.60 -2.33 -4.26
N GLY A 139 7.60 -3.32 -5.15
CA GLY A 139 8.69 -4.28 -5.27
C GLY A 139 9.97 -3.63 -5.81
N PRO A 140 11.13 -4.30 -5.71
CA PRO A 140 12.38 -3.85 -6.35
C PRO A 140 12.25 -3.76 -7.88
N ASP A 141 11.37 -4.57 -8.46
CA ASP A 141 10.99 -4.62 -9.88
C ASP A 141 9.83 -3.68 -10.22
N GLY A 142 9.40 -2.82 -9.28
CA GLY A 142 8.36 -1.82 -9.46
C GLY A 142 6.94 -2.35 -9.53
N HIS A 143 6.66 -3.56 -9.01
CA HIS A 143 5.30 -4.04 -8.91
C HIS A 143 4.50 -3.33 -7.81
N ILE A 144 3.22 -3.07 -8.06
CA ILE A 144 2.21 -2.68 -7.07
C ILE A 144 1.40 -3.92 -6.68
N ALA A 145 1.20 -4.17 -5.38
CA ALA A 145 0.61 -5.40 -4.86
C ALA A 145 1.37 -6.61 -5.45
N PHE A 146 0.71 -7.70 -5.82
CA PHE A 146 1.37 -8.79 -6.57
C PHE A 146 1.13 -8.69 -8.09
N ASN A 147 1.07 -7.46 -8.61
CA ASN A 147 1.03 -7.24 -10.05
C ASN A 147 2.45 -7.23 -10.63
N GLU A 148 3.02 -8.42 -10.72
CA GLU A 148 4.35 -8.68 -11.26
C GLU A 148 4.54 -8.08 -12.67
N PRO A 149 5.80 -7.85 -13.14
CA PRO A 149 6.09 -7.38 -14.49
C PRO A 149 5.30 -8.15 -15.56
N GLY A 150 4.74 -7.43 -16.53
CA GLY A 150 3.87 -7.98 -17.57
C GLY A 150 2.39 -8.03 -17.18
N SER A 151 2.01 -7.66 -15.96
CA SER A 151 0.60 -7.55 -15.56
C SER A 151 -0.08 -6.40 -16.28
N SER A 152 -1.32 -6.60 -16.75
CA SER A 152 -2.11 -5.54 -17.36
C SER A 152 -2.31 -4.37 -16.39
N LEU A 153 -2.13 -3.14 -16.88
CA LEU A 153 -2.39 -1.93 -16.11
C LEU A 153 -3.88 -1.70 -15.84
N ALA A 154 -4.77 -2.42 -16.56
CA ALA A 154 -6.21 -2.43 -16.33
C ALA A 154 -6.67 -3.66 -15.51
N SER A 155 -5.73 -4.45 -14.95
CA SER A 155 -6.06 -5.66 -14.21
C SER A 155 -6.94 -5.39 -13.00
N ARG A 156 -7.81 -6.38 -12.71
CA ARG A 156 -8.70 -6.40 -11.54
C ARG A 156 -8.20 -7.41 -10.51
N THR A 157 -8.89 -7.50 -9.37
CA THR A 157 -8.59 -8.50 -8.33
C THR A 157 -8.68 -9.91 -8.90
N ARG A 158 -7.64 -10.71 -8.72
CA ARG A 158 -7.50 -12.04 -9.31
C ARG A 158 -6.49 -12.90 -8.59
N VAL A 159 -6.48 -14.18 -8.92
CA VAL A 159 -5.39 -15.11 -8.60
C VAL A 159 -4.16 -14.80 -9.45
N LYS A 160 -3.00 -14.80 -8.83
CA LYS A 160 -1.72 -14.52 -9.50
C LYS A 160 -0.63 -15.47 -9.00
N SER A 161 0.13 -16.06 -9.93
CA SER A 161 1.37 -16.76 -9.60
C SER A 161 2.46 -15.74 -9.27
N LEU A 162 3.24 -16.02 -8.24
CA LEU A 162 4.38 -15.20 -7.85
C LEU A 162 5.61 -15.55 -8.70
N THR A 163 6.40 -14.56 -9.04
CA THR A 163 7.68 -14.78 -9.73
C THR A 163 8.70 -15.42 -8.81
N THR A 164 9.71 -16.06 -9.38
CA THR A 164 10.82 -16.64 -8.62
C THR A 164 11.52 -15.60 -7.75
N ASP A 165 11.71 -14.39 -8.27
CA ASP A 165 12.35 -13.30 -7.53
C ASP A 165 11.51 -12.88 -6.31
N THR A 166 10.18 -12.78 -6.45
CA THR A 166 9.27 -12.50 -5.35
C THR A 166 9.28 -13.62 -4.30
N ILE A 167 9.30 -14.90 -4.73
CA ILE A 167 9.40 -16.04 -3.82
C ILE A 167 10.72 -16.00 -3.05
N ILE A 168 11.84 -15.74 -3.73
CA ILE A 168 13.16 -15.60 -3.09
C ILE A 168 13.15 -14.43 -2.09
N ALA A 169 12.64 -13.27 -2.50
CA ALA A 169 12.57 -12.09 -1.63
C ALA A 169 11.72 -12.34 -0.37
N ASN A 170 10.63 -13.11 -0.50
CA ASN A 170 9.72 -13.42 0.60
C ASN A 170 10.21 -14.58 1.47
N SER A 171 11.18 -15.41 1.01
CA SER A 171 11.70 -16.56 1.78
C SER A 171 12.25 -16.14 3.15
N ARG A 172 12.73 -14.90 3.29
CA ARG A 172 13.18 -14.33 4.57
C ARG A 172 12.13 -14.38 5.68
N PHE A 173 10.85 -14.46 5.34
CA PHE A 173 9.75 -14.61 6.28
C PHE A 173 9.39 -16.09 6.53
N PHE A 174 9.99 -17.01 5.78
CA PHE A 174 9.75 -18.45 5.82
C PHE A 174 11.04 -19.22 6.11
N ASP A 175 11.78 -18.82 7.14
CA ASP A 175 13.07 -19.43 7.57
C ASP A 175 14.14 -19.45 6.46
N ASN A 176 14.11 -18.54 5.50
CA ASN A 176 14.90 -18.51 4.27
C ASN A 176 14.70 -19.75 3.38
N ASP A 177 13.58 -20.46 3.50
CA ASP A 177 13.24 -21.61 2.68
C ASP A 177 12.24 -21.23 1.58
N VAL A 178 12.70 -21.16 0.34
CA VAL A 178 11.88 -20.84 -0.83
C VAL A 178 10.74 -21.84 -1.08
N ASN A 179 10.87 -23.08 -0.57
CA ASN A 179 9.86 -24.12 -0.74
C ASN A 179 8.66 -23.91 0.19
N LYS A 180 8.85 -23.20 1.31
CA LYS A 180 7.79 -22.86 2.25
C LYS A 180 6.96 -21.66 1.79
N VAL A 181 7.50 -20.84 0.90
CA VAL A 181 6.78 -19.65 0.37
C VAL A 181 5.66 -20.10 -0.55
N PRO A 182 4.39 -19.67 -0.32
CA PRO A 182 3.31 -19.93 -1.26
C PRO A 182 3.63 -19.38 -2.65
N LYS A 183 3.29 -20.15 -3.68
CA LYS A 183 3.60 -19.80 -5.07
C LYS A 183 2.51 -18.99 -5.75
N THR A 184 1.37 -18.82 -5.09
CA THR A 184 0.16 -18.19 -5.62
C THR A 184 -0.45 -17.27 -4.58
N SER A 185 -1.01 -16.17 -5.03
CA SER A 185 -1.75 -15.22 -4.19
C SER A 185 -3.04 -14.79 -4.87
N VAL A 186 -3.99 -14.29 -4.07
CA VAL A 186 -5.09 -13.43 -4.51
C VAL A 186 -4.68 -11.99 -4.29
N THR A 187 -4.79 -11.13 -5.30
CA THR A 187 -4.27 -9.76 -5.27
C THR A 187 -5.20 -8.79 -5.98
N VAL A 188 -5.33 -7.59 -5.43
CA VAL A 188 -5.97 -6.49 -6.17
C VAL A 188 -5.18 -6.21 -7.45
N GLY A 189 -5.89 -5.83 -8.50
CA GLY A 189 -5.28 -5.45 -9.77
C GLY A 189 -4.73 -4.02 -9.75
N VAL A 190 -3.93 -3.67 -10.75
CA VAL A 190 -3.44 -2.29 -10.94
C VAL A 190 -4.63 -1.36 -11.14
N GLY A 191 -5.58 -1.70 -12.01
CA GLY A 191 -6.80 -0.93 -12.23
C GLY A 191 -7.64 -0.78 -10.96
N THR A 192 -7.70 -1.83 -10.11
CA THR A 192 -8.41 -1.77 -8.82
C THR A 192 -7.80 -0.69 -7.91
N VAL A 193 -6.46 -0.63 -7.83
CA VAL A 193 -5.77 0.40 -7.03
C VAL A 193 -6.00 1.80 -7.62
N LEU A 194 -5.93 1.93 -8.95
CA LEU A 194 -6.11 3.22 -9.64
C LEU A 194 -7.57 3.75 -9.60
N ASP A 195 -8.55 2.91 -9.31
CA ASP A 195 -9.94 3.36 -9.10
C ASP A 195 -10.12 4.13 -7.78
N ALA A 196 -9.17 4.08 -6.87
CA ALA A 196 -9.23 4.85 -5.62
C ALA A 196 -9.25 6.36 -5.89
N LYS A 197 -9.85 7.14 -4.99
CA LYS A 197 -9.91 8.60 -5.13
C LYS A 197 -8.53 9.25 -4.99
N GLU A 198 -7.66 8.65 -4.17
CA GLU A 198 -6.24 8.99 -4.01
C GLU A 198 -5.40 7.72 -3.84
N VAL A 199 -4.16 7.76 -4.30
CA VAL A 199 -3.19 6.66 -4.11
C VAL A 199 -1.91 7.23 -3.52
N LEU A 200 -1.43 6.64 -2.43
CA LEU A 200 -0.17 6.99 -1.78
C LEU A 200 0.75 5.77 -1.72
N ILE A 201 1.89 5.88 -2.37
CA ILE A 201 2.89 4.81 -2.43
C ILE A 201 4.11 5.21 -1.60
N MET A 202 4.49 4.33 -0.66
CA MET A 202 5.69 4.49 0.18
C MET A 202 6.86 3.75 -0.45
N VAL A 203 8.00 4.43 -0.59
CA VAL A 203 9.20 3.87 -1.21
C VAL A 203 10.41 4.18 -0.35
N ASN A 204 11.02 3.17 0.27
CA ASN A 204 12.15 3.35 1.14
C ASN A 204 13.31 2.41 0.84
N GLY A 205 14.50 2.93 1.00
CA GLY A 205 15.74 2.19 0.88
C GLY A 205 16.30 2.10 -0.55
N HIS A 206 17.62 1.98 -0.61
CA HIS A 206 18.38 1.99 -1.89
C HIS A 206 17.97 0.87 -2.86
N ASN A 207 17.54 -0.28 -2.35
CA ASN A 207 17.06 -1.40 -3.18
C ASN A 207 15.78 -1.08 -3.98
N LYS A 208 15.12 0.06 -3.73
CA LYS A 208 13.97 0.57 -4.48
C LYS A 208 14.33 1.70 -5.44
N ALA A 209 15.58 2.13 -5.49
CA ALA A 209 15.99 3.30 -6.27
C ALA A 209 15.66 3.18 -7.76
N ARG A 210 15.92 2.01 -8.35
CA ARG A 210 15.59 1.74 -9.76
C ARG A 210 14.08 1.77 -10.01
N ALA A 211 13.30 1.16 -9.13
CA ALA A 211 11.84 1.14 -9.24
C ALA A 211 11.25 2.56 -9.10
N LEU A 212 11.77 3.37 -8.18
CA LEU A 212 11.35 4.76 -8.01
C LEU A 212 11.71 5.60 -9.25
N GLN A 213 12.91 5.43 -9.80
CA GLN A 213 13.31 6.13 -11.03
C GLN A 213 12.37 5.79 -12.19
N GLN A 214 12.01 4.51 -12.37
CA GLN A 214 11.04 4.11 -13.38
C GLN A 214 9.64 4.69 -13.11
N ALA A 215 9.19 4.71 -11.85
CA ALA A 215 7.90 5.26 -11.47
C ALA A 215 7.76 6.75 -11.81
N VAL A 216 8.84 7.53 -11.64
CA VAL A 216 8.82 9.00 -11.77
C VAL A 216 9.23 9.46 -13.15
N GLU A 217 10.28 8.87 -13.72
CA GLU A 217 10.92 9.33 -14.96
C GLU A 217 10.69 8.39 -16.15
N GLY A 218 10.31 7.14 -15.89
CA GLY A 218 10.07 6.15 -16.93
C GLY A 218 8.77 6.38 -17.69
N SER A 219 8.64 5.75 -18.85
CA SER A 219 7.37 5.69 -19.59
C SER A 219 6.39 4.75 -18.88
N ILE A 220 5.09 4.99 -19.07
CA ILE A 220 4.05 4.09 -18.58
C ILE A 220 4.15 2.77 -19.32
N ASN A 221 4.45 1.70 -18.61
CA ASN A 221 4.51 0.36 -19.18
C ASN A 221 4.27 -0.73 -18.15
N GLN A 222 3.80 -1.87 -18.63
CA GLN A 222 3.42 -3.01 -17.78
C GLN A 222 4.61 -3.77 -17.16
N MET A 223 5.84 -3.52 -17.60
CA MET A 223 7.02 -4.14 -17.00
C MET A 223 7.41 -3.47 -15.67
N TRP A 224 6.89 -2.26 -15.44
CA TRP A 224 6.99 -1.51 -14.19
C TRP A 224 5.58 -1.03 -13.82
N THR A 225 4.78 -1.90 -13.21
CA THR A 225 3.34 -1.61 -13.01
C THR A 225 3.08 -0.37 -12.15
N ILE A 226 4.03 0.05 -11.31
CA ILE A 226 4.01 1.34 -10.59
C ILE A 226 3.88 2.53 -11.54
N THR A 227 4.37 2.44 -12.78
CA THR A 227 4.31 3.55 -13.74
C THR A 227 2.88 3.96 -14.07
N ALA A 228 1.89 3.08 -13.87
CA ALA A 228 0.48 3.39 -14.01
C ALA A 228 0.01 4.52 -13.08
N LEU A 229 0.70 4.75 -11.96
CA LEU A 229 0.40 5.87 -11.06
C LEU A 229 0.52 7.24 -11.73
N GLN A 230 1.32 7.35 -12.80
CA GLN A 230 1.43 8.58 -13.60
C GLN A 230 0.10 9.01 -14.24
N MET A 231 -0.81 8.07 -14.48
CA MET A 231 -2.16 8.36 -15.00
C MET A 231 -3.14 8.77 -13.90
N HIS A 232 -2.81 8.54 -12.63
CA HIS A 232 -3.74 8.83 -11.55
C HIS A 232 -3.76 10.33 -11.22
N PRO A 233 -4.95 10.99 -11.19
CA PRO A 233 -5.04 12.43 -10.98
C PRO A 233 -4.56 12.88 -9.60
N LYS A 234 -4.55 11.98 -8.60
CA LYS A 234 -4.10 12.23 -7.23
C LYS A 234 -3.14 11.15 -6.75
N GLY A 235 -2.20 10.76 -7.61
CA GLY A 235 -1.12 9.86 -7.26
C GLY A 235 -0.02 10.59 -6.47
N ILE A 236 0.43 9.98 -5.37
CA ILE A 236 1.48 10.50 -4.49
C ILE A 236 2.49 9.39 -4.24
N ILE A 237 3.76 9.72 -4.34
CA ILE A 237 4.85 8.89 -3.82
C ILE A 237 5.50 9.65 -2.66
N VAL A 238 5.71 8.98 -1.53
CA VAL A 238 6.58 9.45 -0.46
C VAL A 238 7.79 8.53 -0.41
N ALA A 239 8.98 9.08 -0.56
CA ALA A 239 10.24 8.35 -0.64
C ALA A 239 11.24 8.87 0.37
N ASP A 240 12.18 8.01 0.82
CA ASP A 240 13.36 8.46 1.53
C ASP A 240 14.51 8.81 0.56
N GLU A 241 15.51 9.54 1.05
CA GLU A 241 16.69 9.94 0.25
C GLU A 241 17.41 8.72 -0.36
N ALA A 242 17.46 7.60 0.36
CA ALA A 242 18.12 6.39 -0.13
C ALA A 242 17.43 5.80 -1.36
N ALA A 243 16.11 5.88 -1.43
CA ALA A 243 15.34 5.45 -2.59
C ALA A 243 15.50 6.39 -3.79
N CYS A 244 15.96 7.63 -3.60
CA CYS A 244 16.15 8.62 -4.67
C CYS A 244 17.49 8.48 -5.42
N ALA A 245 18.33 7.50 -5.10
CA ALA A 245 19.70 7.39 -5.62
C ALA A 245 19.83 7.28 -7.15
N GLU A 246 18.78 6.84 -7.85
CA GLU A 246 18.79 6.73 -9.33
C GLU A 246 17.92 7.81 -10.03
N ILE A 247 17.26 8.69 -9.31
CA ILE A 247 16.55 9.83 -9.89
C ILE A 247 17.56 10.85 -10.37
N LYS A 248 17.32 11.46 -11.53
CA LYS A 248 18.14 12.57 -12.05
C LYS A 248 18.13 13.75 -11.09
N VAL A 249 19.28 14.40 -10.94
CA VAL A 249 19.43 15.57 -10.06
C VAL A 249 18.40 16.66 -10.37
N GLY A 250 18.12 16.91 -11.64
CA GLY A 250 17.09 17.89 -12.05
C GLY A 250 15.70 17.53 -11.56
N THR A 251 15.31 16.26 -11.66
CA THR A 251 14.02 15.74 -11.18
C THR A 251 13.92 15.82 -9.65
N TYR A 252 15.00 15.41 -8.96
CA TYR A 252 15.08 15.50 -7.51
C TYR A 252 14.90 16.97 -7.04
N ASN A 253 15.69 17.90 -7.58
CA ASN A 253 15.61 19.33 -7.22
C ASN A 253 14.23 19.92 -7.53
N TYR A 254 13.63 19.54 -8.65
CA TYR A 254 12.29 19.98 -9.01
C TYR A 254 11.25 19.62 -7.94
N PHE A 255 11.22 18.36 -7.51
CA PHE A 255 10.24 17.93 -6.49
C PHE A 255 10.56 18.49 -5.11
N LYS A 256 11.83 18.63 -4.74
CA LYS A 256 12.21 19.30 -3.47
C LYS A 256 11.75 20.76 -3.44
N ASP A 257 11.78 21.46 -4.57
CA ASP A 257 11.33 22.87 -4.64
C ASP A 257 9.80 22.99 -4.60
N ILE A 258 9.08 22.26 -5.45
CA ILE A 258 7.61 22.40 -5.54
C ILE A 258 6.88 21.84 -4.29
N GLU A 259 7.50 20.91 -3.55
CA GLU A 259 6.92 20.30 -2.36
C GLU A 259 7.50 20.85 -1.03
N LYS A 260 8.38 21.87 -1.08
CA LYS A 260 9.07 22.40 0.10
C LYS A 260 8.18 22.76 1.29
N ASP A 261 6.97 23.25 1.02
CA ASP A 261 5.99 23.60 2.05
C ASP A 261 5.19 22.38 2.58
N ASN A 262 5.34 21.23 1.94
CA ASN A 262 4.63 19.99 2.25
C ASN A 262 5.51 18.91 2.90
N LEU A 263 6.81 19.18 3.10
CA LEU A 263 7.75 18.19 3.64
C LEU A 263 7.61 17.99 5.15
N CYS A 264 7.18 19.01 5.91
CA CYS A 264 7.03 18.84 7.35
C CYS A 264 5.80 17.97 7.70
N PRO A 265 5.98 16.77 8.28
CA PRO A 265 4.85 15.93 8.69
C PRO A 265 3.87 16.64 9.62
N CYS A 266 4.37 17.51 10.48
CA CYS A 266 3.56 18.26 11.45
C CYS A 266 2.62 19.28 10.79
N SER A 267 2.91 19.78 9.59
CA SER A 267 2.07 20.72 8.87
C SER A 267 0.77 20.09 8.36
N LEU A 268 0.76 18.78 8.16
CA LEU A 268 -0.40 18.03 7.63
C LEU A 268 -1.57 17.93 8.63
N LEU A 269 -1.29 18.10 9.93
CA LEU A 269 -2.31 17.97 10.99
C LEU A 269 -2.82 19.32 11.52
N LYS A 270 -2.27 20.43 11.03
CA LYS A 270 -2.75 21.78 11.29
C LYS A 270 -3.97 22.09 10.44
#